data_4a675a62d7d3b73d69d495a3d02f47cd
#
_entry.id   4a675a62d7d3b73d69d495a3d02f47cd
#
_cell.length_a   1.000
_cell.length_b   1.000
_cell.length_c   1.000
_cell.angle_alpha   90.00
_cell.angle_beta   90.00
_cell.angle_gamma   90.00
#
_symmetry.space_group_name_H-M   'P 1'
#
loop_
_entity.id
_entity.type
_entity.pdbx_description
1 polymer ?
#
loop_
_entity_poly.entity_id
_entity_poly.type
_entity_poly.pdbx_seq_one_letter_code
_entity_poly.pdbx_strand_id
1 'polypeptide(L)'
;MHTPGDVAHFERFARQYERFMPATDERALRAGLALADREVERVVDVGGGTGRAVRTIDVPVRIVVDAAHGMLREAQRVGLDGVRADGASLPFADESLDAVLIVDALHHVADRTGALVEATRVLRPGGVLVCREFDRATLRGRALIAAEHLLGFDSEFFPPEELAAGVENAGLDAAVPSRGFGYTVAGVKR
;
A
#
# COMPACT_ATOMS: atom_id res chain seq x y z
N MET A 1 -0.98 11.04 8.79
CA MET A 1 -0.31 12.27 8.29
C MET A 1 1.10 11.85 7.92
N HIS A 2 1.46 11.80 6.62
CA HIS A 2 2.86 11.62 6.26
C HIS A 2 3.69 12.69 6.94
N THR A 3 4.87 12.34 7.47
CA THR A 3 5.80 13.37 7.88
C THR A 3 6.01 14.31 6.70
N PRO A 4 5.98 15.64 6.88
CA PRO A 4 6.15 16.59 5.77
C PRO A 4 7.41 16.34 4.93
N GLY A 5 8.42 15.68 5.52
CA GLY A 5 9.67 15.32 4.87
C GLY A 5 9.52 14.29 3.76
N ASP A 6 8.82 13.18 4.01
CA ASP A 6 8.70 12.07 3.05
C ASP A 6 7.87 12.47 1.82
N VAL A 7 6.74 13.17 2.02
CA VAL A 7 5.93 13.71 0.92
C VAL A 7 6.75 14.63 0.02
N ALA A 8 7.60 15.49 0.59
CA ALA A 8 8.44 16.42 -0.18
C ALA A 8 9.51 15.68 -1.01
N HIS A 9 10.05 14.56 -0.53
CA HIS A 9 10.95 13.70 -1.29
C HIS A 9 10.23 13.07 -2.47
N PHE A 10 9.08 12.44 -2.26
CA PHE A 10 8.28 11.82 -3.31
C PHE A 10 7.80 12.84 -4.36
N GLU A 11 7.46 14.06 -3.95
CA GLU A 11 7.10 15.14 -4.88
C GLU A 11 8.25 15.47 -5.86
N ARG A 12 9.49 15.51 -5.36
CA ARG A 12 10.69 15.87 -6.16
C ARG A 12 11.14 14.74 -7.08
N PHE A 13 11.06 13.48 -6.60
CA PHE A 13 11.61 12.31 -7.30
C PHE A 13 10.60 11.56 -8.16
N ALA A 14 9.33 11.97 -8.20
CA ALA A 14 8.25 11.28 -8.87
C ALA A 14 8.59 10.79 -10.30
N ARG A 15 9.19 11.67 -11.14
CA ARG A 15 9.56 11.33 -12.52
C ARG A 15 10.65 10.27 -12.66
N GLN A 16 11.47 10.12 -11.63
CA GLN A 16 12.62 9.21 -11.65
C GLN A 16 12.35 7.96 -10.82
N TYR A 17 11.29 7.98 -10.03
CA TYR A 17 10.95 6.95 -9.05
C TYR A 17 10.95 5.55 -9.66
N GLU A 18 10.27 5.34 -10.78
CA GLU A 18 10.16 4.04 -11.44
C GLU A 18 11.52 3.48 -11.94
N ARG A 19 12.51 4.35 -12.18
CA ARG A 19 13.84 3.90 -12.67
C ARG A 19 14.66 3.24 -11.56
N PHE A 20 14.36 3.55 -10.31
CA PHE A 20 15.11 3.07 -9.14
C PHE A 20 14.36 1.99 -8.36
N MET A 21 13.04 1.92 -8.54
CA MET A 21 12.21 0.93 -7.82
C MET A 21 12.20 -0.42 -8.54
N PRO A 22 12.34 -1.53 -7.80
CA PRO A 22 12.22 -2.87 -8.36
C PRO A 22 10.80 -3.10 -8.92
N ALA A 23 10.67 -4.04 -9.84
CA ALA A 23 9.35 -4.44 -10.34
C ALA A 23 8.47 -4.94 -9.18
N THR A 24 7.18 -4.61 -9.24
CA THR A 24 6.20 -5.09 -8.28
C THR A 24 6.06 -6.61 -8.39
N ASP A 25 6.01 -7.29 -7.24
CA ASP A 25 5.75 -8.73 -7.18
C ASP A 25 4.25 -9.00 -7.43
N GLU A 26 3.90 -9.09 -8.72
CA GLU A 26 2.52 -9.36 -9.16
C GLU A 26 1.96 -10.66 -8.57
N ARG A 27 2.79 -11.70 -8.44
CA ARG A 27 2.35 -12.99 -7.89
C ARG A 27 1.92 -12.86 -6.43
N ALA A 28 2.69 -12.11 -5.65
CA ALA A 28 2.37 -11.87 -4.24
C ALA A 28 1.08 -11.04 -4.08
N LEU A 29 0.88 -10.02 -4.94
CA LEU A 29 -0.35 -9.23 -4.93
C LEU A 29 -1.57 -10.08 -5.32
N ARG A 30 -1.48 -10.87 -6.39
CA ARG A 30 -2.55 -11.78 -6.82
C ARG A 30 -2.89 -12.81 -5.74
N ALA A 31 -1.90 -13.33 -5.02
CA ALA A 31 -2.13 -14.28 -3.92
C ALA A 31 -2.90 -13.61 -2.76
N GLY A 32 -2.63 -12.34 -2.46
CA GLY A 32 -3.39 -11.56 -1.48
C GLY A 32 -4.82 -11.29 -1.95
N LEU A 33 -4.99 -10.82 -3.18
CA LEU A 33 -6.31 -10.53 -3.76
C LEU A 33 -7.21 -11.78 -3.88
N ALA A 34 -6.61 -12.96 -4.11
CA ALA A 34 -7.34 -14.23 -4.20
C ALA A 34 -7.98 -14.66 -2.88
N LEU A 35 -7.70 -13.99 -1.75
CA LEU A 35 -8.35 -14.24 -0.47
C LEU A 35 -9.69 -13.50 -0.32
N ALA A 36 -10.03 -12.59 -1.24
CA ALA A 36 -11.33 -11.93 -1.22
C ALA A 36 -12.46 -12.96 -1.34
N ASP A 37 -13.51 -12.80 -0.52
CA ASP A 37 -14.74 -13.63 -0.56
C ASP A 37 -15.77 -13.04 -1.55
N ARG A 38 -15.32 -12.18 -2.46
CA ARG A 38 -16.14 -11.51 -3.49
C ARG A 38 -15.32 -11.24 -4.75
N GLU A 39 -16.00 -10.98 -5.86
CA GLU A 39 -15.35 -10.49 -7.07
C GLU A 39 -14.74 -9.10 -6.84
N VAL A 40 -13.50 -8.92 -7.32
CA VAL A 40 -12.75 -7.66 -7.15
C VAL A 40 -12.86 -6.86 -8.43
N GLU A 41 -13.70 -5.81 -8.41
CA GLU A 41 -13.91 -4.91 -9.54
C GLU A 41 -13.36 -3.50 -9.28
N ARG A 42 -13.29 -3.07 -8.00
CA ARG A 42 -12.86 -1.74 -7.58
C ARG A 42 -11.71 -1.82 -6.61
N VAL A 43 -10.53 -1.41 -7.07
CA VAL A 43 -9.29 -1.42 -6.31
C VAL A 43 -8.78 0.01 -6.09
N VAL A 44 -8.38 0.29 -4.86
CA VAL A 44 -7.65 1.50 -4.50
C VAL A 44 -6.25 1.12 -4.04
N ASP A 45 -5.23 1.84 -4.54
CA ASP A 45 -3.82 1.70 -4.16
C ASP A 45 -3.43 2.92 -3.30
N VAL A 46 -3.37 2.73 -1.98
CA VAL A 46 -3.09 3.77 -0.99
C VAL A 46 -1.59 3.92 -0.80
N GLY A 47 -1.07 5.14 -0.99
CA GLY A 47 0.36 5.38 -1.14
C GLY A 47 0.88 4.81 -2.47
N GLY A 48 0.00 4.64 -3.47
CA GLY A 48 0.29 3.94 -4.71
C GLY A 48 1.26 4.67 -5.65
N GLY A 49 1.61 5.92 -5.32
CA GLY A 49 2.62 6.69 -6.03
C GLY A 49 2.30 6.87 -7.52
N THR A 50 3.15 6.31 -8.39
CA THR A 50 2.98 6.33 -9.85
C THR A 50 1.98 5.27 -10.36
N GLY A 51 1.36 4.50 -9.46
CA GLY A 51 0.44 3.41 -9.79
C GLY A 51 1.15 2.11 -10.20
N ARG A 52 2.41 1.95 -9.83
CA ARG A 52 3.26 0.81 -10.22
C ARG A 52 2.65 -0.53 -9.82
N ALA A 53 2.05 -0.64 -8.65
CA ALA A 53 1.45 -1.87 -8.15
C ALA A 53 0.09 -2.12 -8.83
N VAL A 54 -0.82 -1.15 -8.79
CA VAL A 54 -2.19 -1.34 -9.29
C VAL A 54 -2.25 -1.57 -10.81
N ARG A 55 -1.25 -1.12 -11.58
CA ARG A 55 -1.14 -1.40 -13.02
C ARG A 55 -0.95 -2.88 -13.36
N THR A 56 -0.44 -3.69 -12.42
CA THR A 56 -0.22 -5.13 -12.64
C THR A 56 -1.50 -5.95 -12.44
N ILE A 57 -2.58 -5.30 -12.01
CA ILE A 57 -3.85 -5.95 -11.71
C ILE A 57 -4.86 -5.62 -12.80
N ASP A 58 -5.49 -6.64 -13.35
CA ASP A 58 -6.51 -6.50 -14.37
C ASP A 58 -7.90 -6.49 -13.72
N VAL A 59 -8.39 -5.28 -13.41
CA VAL A 59 -9.72 -5.03 -12.85
C VAL A 59 -10.32 -3.76 -13.47
N PRO A 60 -11.67 -3.65 -13.53
CA PRO A 60 -12.34 -2.53 -14.20
C PRO A 60 -12.00 -1.15 -13.65
N VAL A 61 -11.94 -1.00 -12.32
CA VAL A 61 -11.72 0.29 -11.66
C VAL A 61 -10.45 0.25 -10.81
N ARG A 62 -9.49 1.10 -11.16
CA ARG A 62 -8.20 1.24 -10.47
C ARG A 62 -7.94 2.69 -10.13
N ILE A 63 -7.84 3.00 -8.85
CA ILE A 63 -7.64 4.36 -8.35
C ILE A 63 -6.35 4.39 -7.52
N VAL A 64 -5.51 5.39 -7.76
CA VAL A 64 -4.32 5.66 -6.96
C VAL A 64 -4.64 6.75 -5.96
N VAL A 65 -4.37 6.50 -4.68
CA VAL A 65 -4.40 7.51 -3.62
C VAL A 65 -2.98 7.80 -3.16
N ASP A 66 -2.58 9.06 -3.16
CA ASP A 66 -1.26 9.47 -2.68
C ASP A 66 -1.30 10.89 -2.11
N ALA A 67 -0.45 11.19 -1.14
CA ALA A 67 -0.31 12.53 -0.58
C ALA A 67 0.52 13.45 -1.48
N ALA A 68 1.46 12.90 -2.27
CA ALA A 68 2.35 13.62 -3.18
C ALA A 68 1.67 13.83 -4.55
N HIS A 69 1.39 15.10 -4.89
CA HIS A 69 0.77 15.44 -6.17
C HIS A 69 1.67 15.08 -7.37
N GLY A 70 3.00 15.18 -7.22
CA GLY A 70 3.95 14.77 -8.24
C GLY A 70 3.80 13.30 -8.64
N MET A 71 3.59 12.41 -7.66
CA MET A 71 3.34 10.99 -7.88
C MET A 71 2.04 10.77 -8.67
N LEU A 72 0.96 11.41 -8.27
CA LEU A 72 -0.33 11.30 -8.96
C LEU A 72 -0.29 11.79 -10.41
N ARG A 73 0.50 12.82 -10.71
CA ARG A 73 0.72 13.26 -12.11
C ARG A 73 1.36 12.18 -12.97
N GLU A 74 2.28 11.40 -12.41
CA GLU A 74 2.87 10.27 -13.15
C GLU A 74 1.85 9.13 -13.32
N ALA A 75 1.04 8.82 -12.29
CA ALA A 75 -0.06 7.86 -12.41
C ALA A 75 -1.07 8.25 -13.50
N GLN A 76 -1.45 9.53 -13.57
CA GLN A 76 -2.35 10.05 -14.59
C GLN A 76 -1.76 9.96 -16.01
N ARG A 77 -0.44 10.13 -16.17
CA ARG A 77 0.24 9.98 -17.48
C ARG A 77 0.14 8.57 -18.05
N VAL A 78 -0.06 7.58 -17.20
CA VAL A 78 -0.23 6.17 -17.61
C VAL A 78 -1.70 5.74 -17.60
N GLY A 79 -2.64 6.69 -17.51
CA GLY A 79 -4.07 6.46 -17.65
C GLY A 79 -4.78 5.98 -16.37
N LEU A 80 -4.19 6.22 -15.18
CA LEU A 80 -4.83 5.89 -13.91
C LEU A 80 -5.53 7.11 -13.31
N ASP A 81 -6.65 6.86 -12.63
CA ASP A 81 -7.30 7.87 -11.81
C ASP A 81 -6.49 8.09 -10.53
N GLY A 82 -6.20 9.36 -10.23
CA GLY A 82 -5.43 9.77 -9.06
C GLY A 82 -6.23 10.67 -8.12
N VAL A 83 -6.25 10.33 -6.84
CA VAL A 83 -6.92 11.08 -5.77
C VAL A 83 -5.88 11.49 -4.73
N ARG A 84 -5.77 12.79 -4.45
CA ARG A 84 -4.88 13.28 -3.41
C ARG A 84 -5.56 13.18 -2.04
N ALA A 85 -5.03 12.31 -1.16
CA ALA A 85 -5.53 12.15 0.20
C ALA A 85 -4.45 11.60 1.14
N ASP A 86 -4.73 11.69 2.44
CA ASP A 86 -4.02 10.98 3.49
C ASP A 86 -4.56 9.55 3.57
N GLY A 87 -3.67 8.55 3.72
CA GLY A 87 -4.08 7.15 3.88
C GLY A 87 -4.93 6.90 5.12
N ALA A 88 -4.79 7.72 6.17
CA ALA A 88 -5.60 7.67 7.39
C ALA A 88 -6.92 8.48 7.27
N SER A 89 -7.25 9.01 6.07
CA SER A 89 -8.50 9.76 5.82
C SER A 89 -8.86 9.65 4.35
N LEU A 90 -9.42 8.51 3.96
CA LEU A 90 -9.74 8.19 2.57
C LEU A 90 -11.06 8.83 2.13
N PRO A 91 -11.11 9.50 0.96
CA PRO A 91 -12.30 10.20 0.48
C PRO A 91 -13.28 9.24 -0.23
N PHE A 92 -13.50 8.08 0.35
CA PHE A 92 -14.44 7.08 -0.14
C PHE A 92 -15.51 6.79 0.92
N ALA A 93 -16.72 6.46 0.47
CA ALA A 93 -17.79 6.03 1.36
C ALA A 93 -17.46 4.70 2.05
N ASP A 94 -18.08 4.43 3.17
CA ASP A 94 -18.04 3.14 3.82
C ASP A 94 -18.49 2.06 2.84
N GLU A 95 -17.83 0.91 2.86
CA GLU A 95 -18.20 -0.27 2.09
C GLU A 95 -18.40 0.00 0.58
N SER A 96 -17.48 0.77 -0.02
CA SER A 96 -17.56 1.16 -1.43
C SER A 96 -16.55 0.46 -2.34
N LEU A 97 -15.52 -0.19 -1.76
CA LEU A 97 -14.41 -0.82 -2.48
C LEU A 97 -14.37 -2.32 -2.26
N ASP A 98 -13.86 -3.07 -3.25
CA ASP A 98 -13.71 -4.52 -3.17
C ASP A 98 -12.29 -4.91 -2.71
N ALA A 99 -11.29 -4.08 -3.02
CA ALA A 99 -9.95 -4.28 -2.49
C ALA A 99 -9.23 -2.94 -2.23
N VAL A 100 -8.37 -2.95 -1.22
CA VAL A 100 -7.41 -1.89 -0.91
C VAL A 100 -6.01 -2.49 -0.96
N LEU A 101 -5.10 -1.83 -1.67
CA LEU A 101 -3.68 -2.15 -1.69
C LEU A 101 -2.92 -1.10 -0.88
N ILE A 102 -1.88 -1.54 -0.16
CA ILE A 102 -0.83 -0.68 0.42
C ILE A 102 0.49 -1.39 0.12
N VAL A 103 1.21 -0.93 -0.91
CA VAL A 103 2.36 -1.64 -1.46
C VAL A 103 3.62 -0.79 -1.33
N ASP A 104 4.57 -1.27 -0.52
CA ASP A 104 5.83 -0.60 -0.24
C ASP A 104 5.61 0.87 0.23
N ALA A 105 4.56 1.11 1.05
CA ALA A 105 4.11 2.45 1.40
C ALA A 105 3.76 2.65 2.89
N LEU A 106 3.31 1.60 3.59
CA LEU A 106 2.81 1.74 4.97
C LEU A 106 3.91 2.21 5.93
N HIS A 107 5.16 1.83 5.70
CA HIS A 107 6.32 2.25 6.48
C HIS A 107 6.63 3.77 6.40
N HIS A 108 6.05 4.49 5.43
CA HIS A 108 6.10 5.94 5.31
C HIS A 108 4.88 6.65 5.90
N VAL A 109 3.85 5.90 6.33
CA VAL A 109 2.61 6.48 6.88
C VAL A 109 2.79 6.74 8.38
N ALA A 110 2.58 7.97 8.82
CA ALA A 110 2.73 8.34 10.22
C ALA A 110 1.64 7.73 11.11
N ASP A 111 0.38 7.77 10.67
CA ASP A 111 -0.76 7.13 11.35
C ASP A 111 -1.15 5.83 10.64
N ARG A 112 -0.37 4.79 10.88
CA ARG A 112 -0.55 3.46 10.28
C ARG A 112 -1.83 2.78 10.76
N THR A 113 -2.11 2.91 12.04
CA THR A 113 -3.35 2.37 12.62
C THR A 113 -4.57 3.02 11.98
N GLY A 114 -4.56 4.35 11.83
CA GLY A 114 -5.61 5.07 11.12
C GLY A 114 -5.75 4.61 9.66
N ALA A 115 -4.63 4.38 8.96
CA ALA A 115 -4.67 3.90 7.57
C ALA A 115 -5.26 2.49 7.45
N LEU A 116 -4.95 1.57 8.36
CA LEU A 116 -5.56 0.22 8.38
C LEU A 116 -7.05 0.27 8.74
N VAL A 117 -7.44 1.14 9.68
CA VAL A 117 -8.86 1.36 10.04
C VAL A 117 -9.63 1.95 8.87
N GLU A 118 -9.08 2.95 8.18
CA GLU A 118 -9.70 3.55 7.00
C GLU A 118 -9.82 2.54 5.84
N ALA A 119 -8.78 1.73 5.61
CA ALA A 119 -8.85 0.65 4.63
C ALA A 119 -9.99 -0.33 4.96
N THR A 120 -10.15 -0.70 6.24
CA THR A 120 -11.25 -1.56 6.70
C THR A 120 -12.61 -0.90 6.52
N ARG A 121 -12.74 0.41 6.81
CA ARG A 121 -13.99 1.15 6.68
C ARG A 121 -14.49 1.15 5.23
N VAL A 122 -13.60 1.44 4.27
CA VAL A 122 -13.99 1.56 2.86
C VAL A 122 -14.22 0.22 2.16
N LEU A 123 -13.68 -0.89 2.71
CA LEU A 123 -13.91 -2.23 2.19
C LEU A 123 -15.35 -2.68 2.42
N ARG A 124 -15.93 -3.29 1.40
CA ARG A 124 -17.20 -4.03 1.49
C ARG A 124 -17.01 -5.34 2.26
N PRO A 125 -18.05 -5.91 2.86
CA PRO A 125 -17.99 -7.29 3.35
C PRO A 125 -17.53 -8.25 2.25
N GLY A 126 -16.61 -9.16 2.60
CA GLY A 126 -15.91 -10.03 1.64
C GLY A 126 -14.76 -9.38 0.87
N GLY A 127 -14.58 -8.07 1.00
CA GLY A 127 -13.45 -7.36 0.39
C GLY A 127 -12.14 -7.61 1.12
N VAL A 128 -11.00 -7.28 0.48
CA VAL A 128 -9.67 -7.60 0.98
C VAL A 128 -8.74 -6.39 1.01
N LEU A 129 -8.02 -6.23 2.12
CA LEU A 129 -6.82 -5.41 2.22
C LEU A 129 -5.60 -6.27 1.86
N VAL A 130 -4.72 -5.76 1.00
CA VAL A 130 -3.42 -6.39 0.68
C VAL A 130 -2.30 -5.40 0.99
N CYS A 131 -1.55 -5.69 2.04
CA CYS A 131 -0.34 -4.95 2.41
C CYS A 131 0.89 -5.73 1.97
N ARG A 132 1.78 -5.10 1.19
CA ARG A 132 3.10 -5.66 0.88
C ARG A 132 4.17 -4.74 1.43
N GLU A 133 5.11 -5.35 2.18
CA GLU A 133 6.16 -4.63 2.90
C GLU A 133 7.49 -5.39 2.88
N PHE A 134 8.55 -4.78 3.43
CA PHE A 134 9.88 -5.38 3.55
C PHE A 134 10.14 -5.81 4.99
N ASP A 135 10.64 -7.05 5.13
CA ASP A 135 10.93 -7.62 6.45
C ASP A 135 12.27 -7.09 6.99
N ARG A 136 12.20 -6.28 8.04
CA ARG A 136 13.36 -5.74 8.77
C ARG A 136 14.24 -6.80 9.42
N ALA A 137 13.77 -8.02 9.61
CA ALA A 137 14.56 -9.12 10.19
C ALA A 137 15.58 -9.68 9.21
N THR A 138 15.37 -9.51 7.90
CA THR A 138 16.27 -9.97 6.84
C THR A 138 17.51 -9.05 6.71
N LEU A 139 18.63 -9.60 6.22
CA LEU A 139 19.83 -8.79 5.94
C LEU A 139 19.58 -7.71 4.89
N ARG A 140 18.76 -8.04 3.86
CA ARG A 140 18.37 -7.08 2.82
C ARG A 140 17.46 -5.97 3.38
N GLY A 141 16.52 -6.32 4.28
CA GLY A 141 15.66 -5.35 4.96
C GLY A 141 16.48 -4.37 5.80
N ARG A 142 17.45 -4.86 6.57
CA ARG A 142 18.35 -3.99 7.35
C ARG A 142 19.17 -3.05 6.46
N ALA A 143 19.65 -3.53 5.32
CA ALA A 143 20.38 -2.71 4.37
C ALA A 143 19.47 -1.63 3.73
N LEU A 144 18.21 -1.97 3.42
CA LEU A 144 17.21 -1.04 2.90
C LEU A 144 16.92 0.07 3.92
N ILE A 145 16.64 -0.29 5.18
CA ILE A 145 16.39 0.67 6.27
C ILE A 145 17.58 1.64 6.42
N ALA A 146 18.80 1.11 6.44
CA ALA A 146 19.99 1.96 6.56
C ALA A 146 20.13 2.92 5.36
N ALA A 147 19.80 2.47 4.15
CA ALA A 147 19.83 3.29 2.94
C ALA A 147 18.75 4.39 2.98
N GLU A 148 17.54 4.08 3.38
CA GLU A 148 16.45 5.05 3.48
C GLU A 148 16.72 6.11 4.55
N HIS A 149 17.19 5.72 5.74
CA HIS A 149 17.58 6.68 6.77
C HIS A 149 18.74 7.58 6.32
N LEU A 150 19.71 7.04 5.55
CA LEU A 150 20.79 7.86 4.96
C LEU A 150 20.26 8.88 3.94
N LEU A 151 19.18 8.55 3.24
CA LEU A 151 18.48 9.43 2.29
C LEU A 151 17.50 10.40 2.99
N GLY A 152 17.35 10.30 4.30
CA GLY A 152 16.52 11.20 5.12
C GLY A 152 15.03 10.80 5.19
N PHE A 153 14.69 9.55 4.86
CA PHE A 153 13.35 9.02 5.13
C PHE A 153 13.19 8.64 6.60
N ASP A 154 12.00 8.87 7.16
CA ASP A 154 11.61 8.48 8.51
C ASP A 154 10.79 7.18 8.47
N SER A 155 11.35 6.16 7.80
CA SER A 155 10.68 4.90 7.54
C SER A 155 10.71 3.98 8.75
N GLU A 156 9.57 3.37 9.09
CA GLU A 156 9.49 2.37 10.14
C GLU A 156 8.92 1.06 9.61
N PHE A 157 9.77 0.05 9.48
CA PHE A 157 9.43 -1.25 8.95
C PHE A 157 8.98 -2.23 10.02
N PHE A 158 8.13 -3.19 9.64
CA PHE A 158 7.53 -4.18 10.54
C PHE A 158 7.97 -5.59 10.17
N PRO A 159 8.00 -6.55 11.12
CA PRO A 159 7.96 -7.96 10.78
C PRO A 159 6.53 -8.36 10.36
N PRO A 160 6.40 -9.47 9.58
CA PRO A 160 5.10 -9.92 9.07
C PRO A 160 4.02 -10.13 10.15
N GLU A 161 4.42 -10.64 11.30
CA GLU A 161 3.51 -10.93 12.43
C GLU A 161 2.95 -9.65 13.06
N GLU A 162 3.77 -8.60 13.14
CA GLU A 162 3.34 -7.31 13.69
C GLU A 162 2.33 -6.64 12.75
N LEU A 163 2.59 -6.67 11.45
CA LEU A 163 1.64 -6.15 10.47
C LEU A 163 0.34 -6.97 10.45
N ALA A 164 0.42 -8.30 10.53
CA ALA A 164 -0.76 -9.16 10.60
C ALA A 164 -1.62 -8.83 11.83
N ALA A 165 -1.00 -8.68 13.00
CA ALA A 165 -1.70 -8.25 14.21
C ALA A 165 -2.34 -6.86 14.07
N GLY A 166 -1.67 -5.92 13.38
CA GLY A 166 -2.24 -4.60 13.06
C GLY A 166 -3.49 -4.69 12.18
N VAL A 167 -3.47 -5.56 11.18
CA VAL A 167 -4.60 -5.83 10.27
C VAL A 167 -5.77 -6.49 11.04
N GLU A 168 -5.48 -7.45 11.95
CA GLU A 168 -6.49 -8.06 12.83
C GLU A 168 -7.10 -7.03 13.78
N ASN A 169 -6.29 -6.17 14.40
CA ASN A 169 -6.77 -5.11 15.28
C ASN A 169 -7.63 -4.07 14.56
N ALA A 170 -7.45 -3.90 13.25
CA ALA A 170 -8.30 -3.07 12.41
C ALA A 170 -9.64 -3.75 12.04
N GLY A 171 -9.87 -5.00 12.43
CA GLY A 171 -11.14 -5.71 12.25
C GLY A 171 -11.20 -6.62 11.01
N LEU A 172 -10.06 -7.05 10.49
CA LEU A 172 -9.98 -7.94 9.33
C LEU A 172 -9.43 -9.32 9.74
N ASP A 173 -9.84 -10.38 9.05
CA ASP A 173 -9.26 -11.71 9.19
C ASP A 173 -7.94 -11.78 8.42
N ALA A 174 -6.81 -11.73 9.14
CA ALA A 174 -5.49 -11.64 8.54
C ALA A 174 -4.88 -12.99 8.16
N ALA A 175 -4.13 -13.00 7.05
CA ALA A 175 -3.28 -14.10 6.62
C ALA A 175 -1.96 -13.55 6.06
N VAL A 176 -0.92 -14.38 6.02
CA VAL A 176 0.40 -14.04 5.46
C VAL A 176 0.67 -14.93 4.24
N PRO A 177 0.13 -14.59 3.04
CA PRO A 177 0.23 -15.42 1.85
C PRO A 177 1.64 -15.51 1.27
N SER A 178 2.53 -14.57 1.56
CA SER A 178 3.93 -14.67 1.16
C SER A 178 4.90 -14.15 2.22
N ARG A 179 6.08 -14.78 2.28
CA ARG A 179 7.16 -14.44 3.22
C ARG A 179 8.48 -14.30 2.48
N GLY A 180 9.42 -13.55 3.05
CA GLY A 180 10.75 -13.33 2.51
C GLY A 180 11.22 -11.90 2.76
N PHE A 181 12.20 -11.43 1.99
CA PHE A 181 12.64 -10.03 2.05
C PHE A 181 11.45 -9.07 1.81
N GLY A 182 10.66 -9.31 0.74
CA GLY A 182 9.34 -8.74 0.61
C GLY A 182 8.32 -9.77 1.10
N TYR A 183 7.36 -9.34 1.92
CA TYR A 183 6.27 -10.18 2.41
C TYR A 183 4.91 -9.52 2.14
N THR A 184 3.86 -10.31 2.21
CA THR A 184 2.49 -9.84 2.02
C THR A 184 1.63 -10.29 3.20
N VAL A 185 0.87 -9.35 3.74
CA VAL A 185 -0.24 -9.60 4.67
C VAL A 185 -1.52 -9.24 3.93
N ALA A 186 -2.52 -10.10 4.01
CA ALA A 186 -3.85 -9.82 3.48
C ALA A 186 -4.90 -9.99 4.58
N GLY A 187 -5.90 -9.11 4.61
CA GLY A 187 -6.98 -9.14 5.60
C GLY A 187 -8.34 -9.06 4.92
N VAL A 188 -9.24 -10.01 5.23
CA VAL A 188 -10.59 -10.07 4.66
C VAL A 188 -11.60 -9.46 5.63
N LYS A 189 -12.46 -8.58 5.16
CA LYS A 189 -13.58 -8.03 5.93
C LYS A 189 -14.74 -9.03 5.95
N ARG A 190 -15.16 -9.47 7.16
CA ARG A 190 -16.30 -10.36 7.35
C ARG A 190 -17.61 -9.60 7.47
#